data_012686dab38b7262340cb0d020d33194
#
_entry.id   012686dab38b7262340cb0d020d33194
#
_cell.length_a   1.000
_cell.length_b   1.000
_cell.length_c   1.000
_cell.angle_alpha   90.00
_cell.angle_beta   90.00
_cell.angle_gamma   90.00
#
_symmetry.space_group_name_H-M   'P 1'
#
loop_
_entity.id
_entity.type
_entity.pdbx_description
1 polymer ?
#
loop_
_entity_poly.entity_id
_entity_poly.type
_entity_poly.pdbx_seq_one_letter_code
_entity_poly.pdbx_strand_id
1 'polypeptide(L)'
;MYKKIVATTLALIFLTISSSLVAAENQDLPIGRFSEGKLNNWDVKEFSSKTEYKIVSDSGSDQNRVLEANSNNAASGLFLEKRIDLQKTPYLHWSWRTDKLYSNLDESKKSGDDFVARIYLLLDGGLFFWKTRALNYVWSSSFSQGQAWPNPFTANATMLAVESGEKNLGKWIHYSRNVREDLKKFLGKEVRYIDGVALMTDSDNAGQQATTYYGDIYFSKIP
;
A
#
# COMPACT_ATOMS: atom_id res chain seq x y z
N MET A 1 -39.31 78.98 -26.60
CA MET A 1 -40.00 77.82 -25.97
C MET A 1 -39.16 76.57 -26.21
N TYR A 2 -38.21 76.27 -25.31
CA TYR A 2 -37.26 75.16 -25.44
C TYR A 2 -37.74 74.02 -24.61
N LYS A 3 -38.03 72.84 -25.20
CA LYS A 3 -38.32 71.62 -24.55
C LYS A 3 -36.98 70.90 -24.23
N LYS A 4 -36.69 70.71 -22.96
CA LYS A 4 -35.59 69.89 -22.50
C LYS A 4 -36.01 68.42 -22.59
N ILE A 5 -35.24 67.65 -23.33
CA ILE A 5 -35.31 66.13 -23.35
C ILE A 5 -34.38 65.62 -22.26
N VAL A 6 -34.94 64.93 -21.27
CA VAL A 6 -34.19 64.25 -20.23
C VAL A 6 -33.97 62.81 -20.73
N ALA A 7 -32.74 62.46 -21.03
CA ALA A 7 -32.37 61.12 -21.39
C ALA A 7 -32.04 60.32 -20.07
N THR A 8 -32.86 59.34 -19.76
CA THR A 8 -32.64 58.43 -18.61
C THR A 8 -31.79 57.31 -19.08
N THR A 9 -30.52 57.26 -18.62
CA THR A 9 -29.59 56.13 -18.89
C THR A 9 -29.82 55.03 -17.90
N LEU A 10 -30.35 53.91 -18.39
CA LEU A 10 -30.54 52.68 -17.60
C LEU A 10 -29.21 51.88 -17.57
N ALA A 11 -28.50 51.89 -16.45
CA ALA A 11 -27.31 51.11 -16.28
C ALA A 11 -27.69 49.65 -15.89
N LEU A 12 -27.51 48.70 -16.82
CA LEU A 12 -27.62 47.27 -16.54
C LEU A 12 -26.33 46.80 -15.81
N ILE A 13 -26.45 46.51 -14.54
CA ILE A 13 -25.39 45.83 -13.77
C ILE A 13 -25.48 44.34 -14.07
N PHE A 14 -24.55 43.83 -14.88
CA PHE A 14 -24.34 42.39 -15.05
C PHE A 14 -23.58 41.86 -13.81
N LEU A 15 -24.30 41.18 -12.91
CA LEU A 15 -23.70 40.44 -11.81
C LEU A 15 -23.17 39.12 -12.38
N THR A 16 -21.88 39.06 -12.71
CA THR A 16 -21.22 37.77 -13.06
C THR A 16 -21.02 36.98 -11.79
N ILE A 17 -21.87 35.99 -11.55
CA ILE A 17 -21.67 34.97 -10.53
C ILE A 17 -20.57 34.05 -11.06
N SER A 18 -19.33 34.29 -10.64
CA SER A 18 -18.23 33.33 -10.82
C SER A 18 -18.48 32.18 -9.88
N SER A 19 -19.09 31.09 -10.35
CA SER A 19 -19.10 29.81 -9.69
C SER A 19 -17.69 29.23 -9.75
N SER A 20 -16.90 29.52 -8.73
CA SER A 20 -15.67 28.76 -8.47
C SER A 20 -16.08 27.32 -8.15
N LEU A 21 -15.98 26.43 -9.13
CA LEU A 21 -15.93 25.00 -8.88
C LEU A 21 -14.67 24.77 -8.05
N VAL A 22 -14.83 24.64 -6.73
CA VAL A 22 -13.80 24.07 -5.86
C VAL A 22 -13.77 22.59 -6.24
N ALA A 23 -12.88 22.23 -7.16
CA ALA A 23 -12.48 20.85 -7.34
C ALA A 23 -12.01 20.39 -5.98
N ALA A 24 -12.77 19.49 -5.33
CA ALA A 24 -12.31 18.82 -4.13
C ALA A 24 -11.03 18.09 -4.54
N GLU A 25 -9.88 18.62 -4.15
CA GLU A 25 -8.59 17.98 -4.35
C GLU A 25 -8.71 16.58 -3.72
N ASN A 26 -8.71 15.57 -4.55
CA ASN A 26 -8.51 14.19 -4.15
C ASN A 26 -7.06 14.09 -3.66
N GLN A 27 -6.84 14.52 -2.43
CA GLN A 27 -5.50 14.54 -1.88
C GLN A 27 -5.17 13.13 -1.41
N ASP A 28 -4.36 12.43 -2.22
CA ASP A 28 -3.82 11.13 -1.85
C ASP A 28 -3.02 11.25 -0.56
N LEU A 29 -3.20 10.29 0.34
CA LEU A 29 -2.44 10.18 1.57
C LEU A 29 -1.18 9.34 1.31
N PRO A 30 0.00 9.96 1.14
CA PRO A 30 1.21 9.21 0.84
C PRO A 30 1.67 8.38 2.04
N ILE A 31 2.12 7.17 1.73
CA ILE A 31 2.73 6.21 2.65
C ILE A 31 4.20 6.00 2.29
N GLY A 32 4.50 5.61 1.06
CA GLY A 32 5.85 5.51 0.52
C GLY A 32 5.97 6.31 -0.77
N ARG A 33 6.90 7.27 -0.82
CA ARG A 33 7.21 8.05 -2.03
C ARG A 33 8.59 7.68 -2.56
N PHE A 34 8.70 6.43 -3.00
CA PHE A 34 9.96 5.89 -3.51
C PHE A 34 10.39 6.55 -4.81
N SER A 35 9.42 6.96 -5.63
CA SER A 35 9.66 7.74 -6.85
C SER A 35 10.38 9.08 -6.60
N GLU A 36 10.19 9.66 -5.41
CA GLU A 36 10.89 10.87 -4.97
C GLU A 36 12.27 10.58 -4.34
N GLY A 37 12.68 9.30 -4.28
CA GLY A 37 13.94 8.90 -3.66
C GLY A 37 13.92 8.94 -2.13
N LYS A 38 12.75 8.83 -1.51
CA LYS A 38 12.56 9.01 -0.07
C LYS A 38 12.22 7.69 0.63
N LEU A 39 12.99 7.37 1.67
CA LEU A 39 12.71 6.34 2.68
C LEU A 39 12.46 6.94 4.06
N ASN A 40 12.20 8.24 4.14
CA ASN A 40 12.00 8.93 5.39
C ASN A 40 10.79 8.37 6.15
N ASN A 41 10.93 8.26 7.45
CA ASN A 41 9.91 7.76 8.38
C ASN A 41 9.59 6.26 8.28
N TRP A 42 10.38 5.50 7.53
CA TRP A 42 10.34 4.06 7.57
C TRP A 42 11.40 3.52 8.54
N ASP A 43 10.96 2.74 9.51
CA ASP A 43 11.84 2.07 10.47
C ASP A 43 12.11 0.64 10.02
N VAL A 44 13.38 0.23 10.03
CA VAL A 44 13.76 -1.16 9.77
C VAL A 44 13.55 -1.98 11.05
N LYS A 45 12.74 -3.05 10.95
CA LYS A 45 12.63 -4.07 12.02
C LYS A 45 13.24 -5.36 11.52
N GLU A 46 14.27 -5.82 12.20
CA GLU A 46 14.98 -7.06 11.91
C GLU A 46 14.42 -8.21 12.77
N PHE A 47 14.12 -9.34 12.14
CA PHE A 47 13.67 -10.57 12.79
C PHE A 47 14.73 -11.66 12.68
N SER A 48 15.38 -11.78 11.53
CA SER A 48 16.46 -12.73 11.26
C SER A 48 17.29 -12.17 10.09
N SER A 49 18.45 -11.59 10.39
CA SER A 49 19.28 -10.86 9.40
C SER A 49 18.54 -9.75 8.65
N LYS A 50 19.25 -8.99 7.84
CA LYS A 50 18.69 -7.82 7.15
C LYS A 50 18.43 -8.10 5.68
N THR A 51 17.21 -7.86 5.23
CA THR A 51 16.90 -7.57 3.84
C THR A 51 17.48 -6.20 3.50
N GLU A 52 18.17 -6.10 2.38
CA GLU A 52 18.70 -4.82 1.89
C GLU A 52 17.59 -4.04 1.19
N TYR A 53 17.36 -2.81 1.65
CA TYR A 53 16.40 -1.87 1.07
C TYR A 53 17.12 -0.66 0.50
N LYS A 54 16.93 -0.37 -0.78
CA LYS A 54 17.52 0.81 -1.44
C LYS A 54 16.61 1.37 -2.53
N ILE A 55 16.71 2.67 -2.75
CA ILE A 55 16.06 3.31 -3.89
C ILE A 55 16.94 3.11 -5.12
N VAL A 56 16.33 2.58 -6.18
CA VAL A 56 16.99 2.34 -7.46
C VAL A 56 16.21 2.98 -8.60
N SER A 57 16.88 3.23 -9.74
CA SER A 57 16.20 3.59 -10.97
C SER A 57 15.70 2.33 -11.67
N ASP A 58 14.46 2.36 -12.14
CA ASP A 58 13.86 1.27 -12.93
C ASP A 58 13.13 1.84 -14.15
N SER A 59 13.70 1.64 -15.31
CA SER A 59 13.14 2.08 -16.59
C SER A 59 11.92 1.28 -17.04
N GLY A 60 11.67 0.13 -16.42
CA GLY A 60 10.49 -0.71 -16.67
C GLY A 60 9.26 -0.28 -15.86
N SER A 61 9.45 0.59 -14.86
CA SER A 61 8.38 1.17 -14.06
C SER A 61 7.81 2.43 -14.73
N ASP A 62 6.56 2.73 -14.48
CA ASP A 62 5.94 4.05 -14.73
C ASP A 62 6.53 5.14 -13.82
N GLN A 63 7.28 4.74 -12.79
CA GLN A 63 7.99 5.58 -11.85
C GLN A 63 9.50 5.43 -12.08
N ASN A 64 10.19 6.54 -12.28
CA ASN A 64 11.64 6.53 -12.55
C ASN A 64 12.49 5.91 -11.43
N ARG A 65 11.97 5.90 -10.19
CA ARG A 65 12.60 5.32 -9.02
C ARG A 65 11.63 4.45 -8.26
N VAL A 66 12.15 3.37 -7.70
CA VAL A 66 11.40 2.38 -6.94
C VAL A 66 12.22 1.92 -5.74
N LEU A 67 11.58 1.31 -4.77
CA LEU A 67 12.26 0.62 -3.69
C LEU A 67 12.62 -0.80 -4.13
N GLU A 68 13.90 -1.13 -4.11
CA GLU A 68 14.38 -2.50 -4.24
C GLU A 68 14.56 -3.11 -2.84
N ALA A 69 14.01 -4.30 -2.65
CA ALA A 69 14.17 -5.14 -1.48
C ALA A 69 14.88 -6.43 -1.90
N ASN A 70 16.11 -6.65 -1.40
CA ASN A 70 16.90 -7.84 -1.69
C ASN A 70 17.05 -8.66 -0.41
N SER A 71 16.39 -9.81 -0.36
CA SER A 71 16.47 -10.75 0.75
C SER A 71 17.30 -11.98 0.37
N ASN A 72 18.27 -12.32 1.21
CA ASN A 72 19.11 -13.51 1.07
C ASN A 72 19.23 -14.19 2.43
N ASN A 73 18.42 -15.22 2.65
CA ASN A 73 18.30 -15.90 3.95
C ASN A 73 18.10 -14.89 5.09
N ALA A 74 17.17 -13.96 4.90
CA ALA A 74 16.96 -12.81 5.77
C ALA A 74 15.48 -12.51 5.97
N ALA A 75 15.17 -11.94 7.15
CA ALA A 75 13.85 -11.46 7.49
C ALA A 75 13.96 -10.10 8.19
N SER A 76 13.66 -9.04 7.47
CA SER A 76 13.45 -7.71 8.02
C SER A 76 12.41 -6.97 7.19
N GLY A 77 11.71 -6.02 7.82
CA GLY A 77 10.69 -5.23 7.15
C GLY A 77 10.90 -3.74 7.35
N LEU A 78 10.33 -2.95 6.46
CA LEU A 78 10.15 -1.51 6.62
C LEU A 78 8.78 -1.25 7.21
N PHE A 79 8.72 -0.49 8.30
CA PHE A 79 7.51 -0.18 9.07
C PHE A 79 7.30 1.32 9.12
N LEU A 80 6.09 1.75 8.81
CA LEU A 80 5.65 3.13 8.96
C LEU A 80 4.47 3.20 9.91
N GLU A 81 4.68 3.82 11.08
CA GLU A 81 3.60 4.12 12.02
C GLU A 81 2.86 5.38 11.53
N LYS A 82 1.62 5.20 11.15
CA LYS A 82 0.75 6.28 10.68
C LYS A 82 -0.71 5.88 10.83
N ARG A 83 -1.45 6.63 11.62
CA ARG A 83 -2.89 6.41 11.77
C ARG A 83 -3.63 6.89 10.53
N ILE A 84 -4.37 5.98 9.90
CA ILE A 84 -5.09 6.20 8.63
C ILE A 84 -6.59 6.03 8.88
N ASP A 85 -7.40 7.03 8.51
CA ASP A 85 -8.86 7.00 8.62
C ASP A 85 -9.45 6.40 7.34
N LEU A 86 -9.82 5.12 7.40
CA LEU A 86 -10.41 4.37 6.29
C LEU A 86 -11.82 4.83 5.88
N GLN A 87 -12.45 5.74 6.63
CA GLN A 87 -13.68 6.41 6.17
C GLN A 87 -13.36 7.53 5.18
N LYS A 88 -12.17 8.12 5.26
CA LYS A 88 -11.72 9.19 4.37
C LYS A 88 -10.99 8.66 3.15
N THR A 89 -10.08 7.72 3.37
CA THR A 89 -9.20 7.15 2.34
C THR A 89 -9.19 5.62 2.45
N PRO A 90 -10.24 4.93 1.97
CA PRO A 90 -10.34 3.48 2.10
C PRO A 90 -9.48 2.67 1.13
N TYR A 91 -9.02 3.29 0.02
CA TYR A 91 -8.31 2.57 -1.02
C TYR A 91 -6.81 2.69 -0.86
N LEU A 92 -6.14 1.54 -0.68
CA LEU A 92 -4.69 1.43 -0.73
C LEU A 92 -4.26 1.12 -2.15
N HIS A 93 -3.32 1.93 -2.65
CA HIS A 93 -2.68 1.74 -3.94
C HIS A 93 -1.20 1.39 -3.74
N TRP A 94 -0.73 0.44 -4.52
CA TRP A 94 0.68 0.09 -4.62
C TRP A 94 0.97 -0.65 -5.93
N SER A 95 2.23 -0.76 -6.26
CA SER A 95 2.68 -1.69 -7.28
C SER A 95 3.88 -2.46 -6.79
N TRP A 96 4.08 -3.64 -7.36
CA TRP A 96 5.27 -4.44 -7.13
C TRP A 96 5.65 -5.24 -8.37
N ARG A 97 6.91 -5.67 -8.39
CA ARG A 97 7.47 -6.59 -9.38
C ARG A 97 8.46 -7.52 -8.68
N THR A 98 8.39 -8.80 -8.98
CA THR A 98 9.43 -9.77 -8.64
C THR A 98 9.73 -10.65 -9.84
N ASP A 99 10.96 -11.14 -9.96
CA ASP A 99 11.38 -11.93 -11.12
C ASP A 99 11.34 -13.42 -10.85
N LYS A 100 11.13 -13.84 -9.59
CA LYS A 100 10.96 -15.24 -9.22
C LYS A 100 10.13 -15.40 -7.96
N LEU A 101 9.58 -16.62 -7.76
CA LEU A 101 8.98 -17.06 -6.51
C LEU A 101 9.90 -18.05 -5.80
N TYR A 102 9.63 -18.28 -4.52
CA TYR A 102 10.23 -19.39 -3.79
C TYR A 102 9.60 -20.70 -4.22
N SER A 103 10.41 -21.75 -4.26
CA SER A 103 9.97 -23.11 -4.60
C SER A 103 9.82 -23.97 -3.36
N ASN A 104 8.90 -24.93 -3.46
CA ASN A 104 8.70 -25.97 -2.43
C ASN A 104 8.37 -25.45 -1.02
N LEU A 105 7.61 -24.34 -0.93
CA LEU A 105 7.12 -23.82 0.34
C LEU A 105 5.69 -24.25 0.62
N ASP A 106 5.45 -24.63 1.87
CA ASP A 106 4.11 -24.76 2.43
C ASP A 106 3.85 -23.52 3.31
N GLU A 107 3.29 -22.48 2.69
CA GLU A 107 3.03 -21.18 3.34
C GLU A 107 2.02 -21.26 4.50
N SER A 108 1.38 -22.43 4.72
CA SER A 108 0.56 -22.71 5.89
C SER A 108 1.36 -23.08 7.13
N LYS A 109 2.66 -23.33 6.98
CA LYS A 109 3.57 -23.74 8.05
C LYS A 109 4.64 -22.70 8.31
N LYS A 110 5.17 -22.67 9.53
CA LYS A 110 6.26 -21.77 9.93
C LYS A 110 7.49 -21.88 9.04
N SER A 111 7.82 -23.09 8.59
CA SER A 111 8.96 -23.33 7.69
C SER A 111 8.76 -22.81 6.26
N GLY A 112 7.59 -22.31 5.93
CA GLY A 112 7.26 -21.77 4.62
C GLY A 112 6.64 -20.38 4.67
N ASP A 113 6.69 -19.68 5.83
CA ASP A 113 6.14 -18.31 5.97
C ASP A 113 7.11 -17.24 5.42
N ASP A 114 7.56 -17.46 4.19
CA ASP A 114 8.38 -16.51 3.44
C ASP A 114 7.64 -16.05 2.18
N PHE A 115 7.71 -14.76 1.92
CA PHE A 115 7.04 -14.17 0.77
C PHE A 115 7.98 -13.21 0.04
N VAL A 116 8.03 -13.37 -1.28
CA VAL A 116 8.82 -12.45 -2.13
C VAL A 116 8.31 -11.02 -2.04
N ALA A 117 7.00 -10.83 -1.84
CA ALA A 117 6.38 -9.51 -1.68
C ALA A 117 5.25 -9.58 -0.65
N ARG A 118 5.28 -8.66 0.32
CA ARG A 118 4.31 -8.59 1.41
C ARG A 118 4.06 -7.15 1.81
N ILE A 119 2.77 -6.77 1.98
CA ILE A 119 2.35 -5.52 2.59
C ILE A 119 1.46 -5.82 3.78
N TYR A 120 1.75 -5.19 4.91
CA TYR A 120 1.01 -5.32 6.15
C TYR A 120 0.11 -4.11 6.37
N LEU A 121 -1.11 -4.37 6.79
CA LEU A 121 -2.04 -3.40 7.37
C LEU A 121 -2.09 -3.66 8.87
N LEU A 122 -1.56 -2.73 9.66
CA LEU A 122 -1.36 -2.89 11.10
C LEU A 122 -2.51 -2.27 11.88
N LEU A 123 -3.09 -3.04 12.81
CA LEU A 123 -4.23 -2.63 13.62
C LEU A 123 -3.92 -2.86 15.11
N ASP A 124 -4.52 -2.04 15.96
CA ASP A 124 -4.47 -2.19 17.43
C ASP A 124 -3.04 -2.24 18.00
N GLY A 125 -2.05 -1.69 17.22
CA GLY A 125 -0.63 -1.84 17.54
C GLY A 125 -0.19 -1.13 18.81
N GLY A 126 -0.74 0.01 19.13
CA GLY A 126 -0.41 0.77 20.33
C GLY A 126 1.01 0.53 20.85
N LEU A 127 1.22 0.64 22.15
CA LEU A 127 2.50 0.32 22.83
C LEU A 127 2.83 -1.18 22.90
N PHE A 128 1.89 -2.05 22.50
CA PHE A 128 2.00 -3.50 22.68
C PHE A 128 1.99 -4.23 21.33
N PHE A 129 3.14 -4.33 20.66
CA PHE A 129 3.27 -4.97 19.35
C PHE A 129 2.73 -6.41 19.30
N TRP A 130 2.78 -7.17 20.41
CA TRP A 130 2.23 -8.54 20.49
C TRP A 130 0.71 -8.60 20.47
N LYS A 131 0.02 -7.46 20.63
CA LYS A 131 -1.42 -7.31 20.44
C LYS A 131 -1.77 -6.84 19.03
N THR A 132 -0.78 -6.45 18.24
CA THR A 132 -0.96 -5.97 16.88
C THR A 132 -1.64 -7.03 16.05
N ARG A 133 -2.76 -6.65 15.45
CA ARG A 133 -3.43 -7.45 14.45
C ARG A 133 -3.02 -6.97 13.07
N ALA A 134 -2.95 -7.89 12.12
CA ALA A 134 -2.55 -7.55 10.77
C ALA A 134 -3.37 -8.30 9.72
N LEU A 135 -3.67 -7.61 8.62
CA LEU A 135 -4.00 -8.23 7.35
C LEU A 135 -2.78 -8.05 6.44
N ASN A 136 -2.30 -9.14 5.87
CA ASN A 136 -1.11 -9.15 5.01
C ASN A 136 -1.53 -9.44 3.58
N TYR A 137 -1.24 -8.54 2.66
CA TYR A 137 -1.31 -8.79 1.23
C TYR A 137 0.00 -9.41 0.78
N VAL A 138 -0.06 -10.58 0.15
CA VAL A 138 1.14 -11.33 -0.25
C VAL A 138 1.08 -11.76 -1.71
N TRP A 139 2.26 -11.93 -2.30
CA TRP A 139 2.43 -12.71 -3.51
C TRP A 139 2.74 -14.15 -3.10
N SER A 140 1.79 -15.05 -3.28
CA SER A 140 1.88 -16.42 -2.83
C SER A 140 2.48 -17.33 -3.90
N SER A 141 3.30 -18.28 -3.48
CA SER A 141 3.80 -19.37 -4.33
C SER A 141 2.90 -20.60 -4.29
N SER A 142 2.11 -20.79 -3.22
CA SER A 142 1.35 -22.03 -2.97
C SER A 142 -0.16 -21.84 -2.89
N PHE A 143 -0.68 -20.69 -2.46
CA PHE A 143 -2.11 -20.42 -2.40
C PHE A 143 -2.59 -19.68 -3.64
N SER A 144 -3.82 -19.99 -4.07
CA SER A 144 -4.44 -19.31 -5.21
C SER A 144 -4.80 -17.85 -4.86
N GLN A 145 -4.80 -16.99 -5.86
CA GLN A 145 -5.21 -15.60 -5.72
C GLN A 145 -6.63 -15.49 -5.11
N GLY A 146 -6.80 -14.64 -4.11
CA GLY A 146 -8.04 -14.43 -3.36
C GLY A 146 -8.20 -15.35 -2.15
N GLN A 147 -7.37 -16.36 -1.96
CA GLN A 147 -7.39 -17.18 -0.75
C GLN A 147 -6.78 -16.44 0.44
N ALA A 148 -7.34 -16.70 1.63
CA ALA A 148 -6.84 -16.18 2.88
C ALA A 148 -6.65 -17.31 3.90
N TRP A 149 -5.60 -17.21 4.73
CA TRP A 149 -5.27 -18.17 5.78
C TRP A 149 -4.65 -17.46 6.98
N PRO A 150 -4.71 -18.09 8.18
CA PRO A 150 -4.03 -17.57 9.36
C PRO A 150 -2.51 -17.65 9.19
N ASN A 151 -1.78 -16.63 9.66
CA ASN A 151 -0.33 -16.69 9.71
C ASN A 151 0.11 -17.82 10.67
N PRO A 152 1.09 -18.68 10.31
CA PRO A 152 1.47 -19.82 11.12
C PRO A 152 2.25 -19.46 12.40
N PHE A 153 2.77 -18.24 12.52
CA PHE A 153 3.44 -17.77 13.73
C PHE A 153 2.48 -17.12 14.73
N THR A 154 1.37 -16.52 14.24
CA THR A 154 0.44 -15.80 15.10
C THR A 154 -0.99 -15.79 14.54
N ALA A 155 -1.95 -16.14 15.39
CA ALA A 155 -3.37 -16.01 15.07
C ALA A 155 -3.84 -14.54 14.93
N ASN A 156 -3.00 -13.58 15.29
CA ASN A 156 -3.31 -12.17 15.14
C ASN A 156 -3.11 -11.64 13.71
N ALA A 157 -2.51 -12.42 12.83
CA ALA A 157 -2.28 -12.04 11.45
C ALA A 157 -3.01 -12.97 10.48
N THR A 158 -3.64 -12.38 9.48
CA THR A 158 -4.28 -13.08 8.36
C THR A 158 -3.50 -12.77 7.10
N MET A 159 -3.19 -13.80 6.33
CA MET A 159 -2.56 -13.70 5.02
C MET A 159 -3.65 -13.69 3.95
N LEU A 160 -3.46 -12.90 2.90
CA LEU A 160 -4.33 -12.86 1.72
C LEU A 160 -3.46 -12.83 0.47
N ALA A 161 -3.54 -13.88 -0.33
CA ALA A 161 -2.90 -13.93 -1.64
C ALA A 161 -3.59 -12.93 -2.59
N VAL A 162 -3.00 -11.75 -2.77
CA VAL A 162 -3.48 -10.77 -3.76
C VAL A 162 -2.87 -11.05 -5.13
N GLU A 163 -1.71 -11.71 -5.16
CA GLU A 163 -1.09 -12.27 -6.36
C GLU A 163 -0.67 -13.71 -6.09
N SER A 164 -0.57 -14.53 -7.15
CA SER A 164 -0.25 -15.93 -7.01
C SER A 164 0.43 -16.52 -8.25
N GLY A 165 1.41 -17.38 -7.99
CA GLY A 165 2.08 -18.15 -9.05
C GLY A 165 2.93 -17.31 -9.99
N GLU A 166 3.41 -17.94 -11.06
CA GLU A 166 4.49 -17.41 -11.91
C GLU A 166 4.01 -16.57 -13.11
N LYS A 167 2.71 -16.52 -13.38
CA LYS A 167 2.13 -15.89 -14.59
C LYS A 167 2.55 -14.43 -14.78
N ASN A 168 2.75 -13.72 -13.71
CA ASN A 168 3.03 -12.28 -13.69
C ASN A 168 4.48 -11.95 -13.28
N LEU A 169 5.36 -12.93 -13.18
CA LEU A 169 6.78 -12.69 -12.90
C LEU A 169 7.38 -11.73 -13.94
N GLY A 170 8.27 -10.88 -13.50
CA GLY A 170 8.95 -9.87 -14.32
C GLY A 170 8.08 -8.68 -14.73
N LYS A 171 6.79 -8.65 -14.34
CA LYS A 171 5.87 -7.56 -14.70
C LYS A 171 5.56 -6.69 -13.49
N TRP A 172 5.42 -5.39 -13.72
CA TRP A 172 4.82 -4.49 -12.76
C TRP A 172 3.32 -4.76 -12.65
N ILE A 173 2.85 -5.04 -11.42
CA ILE A 173 1.44 -5.28 -11.12
C ILE A 173 0.99 -4.18 -10.18
N HIS A 174 -0.09 -3.50 -10.57
CA HIS A 174 -0.68 -2.40 -9.83
C HIS A 174 -1.94 -2.88 -9.11
N TYR A 175 -2.11 -2.44 -7.89
CA TYR A 175 -3.28 -2.74 -7.06
C TYR A 175 -3.95 -1.48 -6.57
N SER A 176 -5.28 -1.55 -6.52
CA SER A 176 -6.13 -0.65 -5.76
C SER A 176 -7.10 -1.53 -4.96
N ARG A 177 -7.04 -1.47 -3.63
CA ARG A 177 -7.88 -2.33 -2.77
C ARG A 177 -8.61 -1.51 -1.72
N ASN A 178 -9.90 -1.77 -1.57
CA ASN A 178 -10.69 -1.22 -0.48
C ASN A 178 -10.32 -1.94 0.83
N VAL A 179 -9.39 -1.36 1.57
CA VAL A 179 -8.87 -1.92 2.83
C VAL A 179 -9.97 -2.13 3.87
N ARG A 180 -10.96 -1.22 3.93
CA ARG A 180 -12.07 -1.34 4.88
C ARG A 180 -12.92 -2.57 4.61
N GLU A 181 -13.21 -2.83 3.34
CA GLU A 181 -13.96 -4.03 2.94
C GLU A 181 -13.14 -5.30 3.16
N ASP A 182 -11.85 -5.29 2.86
CA ASP A 182 -10.98 -6.43 3.09
C ASP A 182 -10.88 -6.76 4.60
N LEU A 183 -10.70 -5.77 5.45
CA LEU A 183 -10.67 -5.98 6.91
C LEU A 183 -12.00 -6.55 7.43
N LYS A 184 -13.13 -6.05 6.92
CA LYS A 184 -14.44 -6.60 7.26
C LYS A 184 -14.58 -8.06 6.81
N LYS A 185 -14.19 -8.35 5.57
CA LYS A 185 -14.32 -9.69 4.96
C LYS A 185 -13.40 -10.71 5.63
N PHE A 186 -12.12 -10.38 5.85
CA PHE A 186 -11.12 -11.36 6.25
C PHE A 186 -10.81 -11.36 7.75
N LEU A 187 -11.06 -10.26 8.46
CA LEU A 187 -10.92 -10.21 9.92
C LEU A 187 -12.27 -10.17 10.67
N GLY A 188 -13.39 -10.11 9.94
CA GLY A 188 -14.72 -10.05 10.55
C GLY A 188 -14.98 -8.77 11.35
N LYS A 189 -14.26 -7.69 11.09
CA LYS A 189 -14.37 -6.44 11.86
C LYS A 189 -14.58 -5.23 10.97
N GLU A 190 -15.50 -4.39 11.38
CA GLU A 190 -15.61 -3.01 10.90
C GLU A 190 -14.51 -2.18 11.58
N VAL A 191 -13.53 -1.73 10.81
CA VAL A 191 -12.39 -0.96 11.28
C VAL A 191 -12.42 0.42 10.66
N ARG A 192 -12.34 1.46 11.49
CA ARG A 192 -12.23 2.83 11.01
C ARG A 192 -10.77 3.26 10.78
N TYR A 193 -9.89 2.81 11.64
CA TYR A 193 -8.48 3.20 11.60
C TYR A 193 -7.57 2.00 11.49
N ILE A 194 -6.52 2.14 10.69
CA ILE A 194 -5.31 1.34 10.83
C ILE A 194 -4.21 2.23 11.41
N ASP A 195 -3.23 1.63 12.08
CA ASP A 195 -2.21 2.38 12.82
C ASP A 195 -0.87 2.39 12.09
N GLY A 196 -0.75 1.66 11.00
CA GLY A 196 0.47 1.65 10.19
C GLY A 196 0.41 0.72 8.98
N VAL A 197 1.43 0.86 8.17
CA VAL A 197 1.70 0.00 7.02
C VAL A 197 3.13 -0.50 7.12
N ALA A 198 3.36 -1.76 6.74
CA ALA A 198 4.72 -2.27 6.58
C ALA A 198 4.85 -2.99 5.24
N LEU A 199 6.08 -3.13 4.77
CA LEU A 199 6.41 -3.99 3.65
C LEU A 199 7.58 -4.91 4.00
N MET A 200 7.62 -6.08 3.38
CA MET A 200 8.65 -7.07 3.65
C MET A 200 8.89 -7.95 2.43
N THR A 201 10.14 -8.31 2.23
CA THR A 201 10.60 -9.40 1.38
C THR A 201 11.49 -10.26 2.27
N ASP A 202 11.08 -11.47 2.55
CA ASP A 202 11.74 -12.36 3.53
C ASP A 202 12.03 -13.74 2.94
N SER A 203 13.07 -14.40 3.43
CA SER A 203 13.57 -15.64 2.86
C SER A 203 14.30 -16.52 3.87
N ASP A 204 14.19 -16.24 5.18
CA ASP A 204 14.94 -16.93 6.23
C ASP A 204 14.43 -18.35 6.51
N ASN A 205 13.15 -18.61 6.31
CA ASN A 205 12.59 -19.96 6.46
C ASN A 205 12.84 -20.82 5.21
N ALA A 206 12.80 -20.21 4.02
CA ALA A 206 13.05 -20.87 2.75
C ALA A 206 14.54 -21.13 2.49
N GLY A 207 15.43 -20.34 3.10
CA GLY A 207 16.86 -20.36 2.79
C GLY A 207 17.16 -19.99 1.34
N GLN A 208 16.26 -19.21 0.70
CA GLN A 208 16.34 -18.81 -0.69
C GLN A 208 16.69 -17.32 -0.80
N GLN A 209 16.71 -16.81 -2.01
CA GLN A 209 16.96 -15.40 -2.29
C GLN A 209 15.89 -14.86 -3.22
N ALA A 210 15.42 -13.65 -2.94
CA ALA A 210 14.53 -12.90 -3.83
C ALA A 210 14.87 -11.42 -3.86
N THR A 211 14.58 -10.81 -4.99
CA THR A 211 14.57 -9.36 -5.17
C THR A 211 13.19 -8.94 -5.61
N THR A 212 12.62 -7.99 -4.88
CA THR A 212 11.32 -7.40 -5.21
C THR A 212 11.44 -5.90 -5.29
N TYR A 213 10.73 -5.33 -6.23
CA TYR A 213 10.65 -3.89 -6.44
C TYR A 213 9.26 -3.42 -6.05
N TYR A 214 9.20 -2.33 -5.29
CA TYR A 214 7.95 -1.69 -4.85
C TYR A 214 7.89 -0.27 -5.41
N GLY A 215 6.77 0.06 -6.06
CA GLY A 215 6.42 1.42 -6.44
C GLY A 215 5.82 2.20 -5.27
N ASP A 216 5.43 3.43 -5.51
CA ASP A 216 4.82 4.28 -4.49
C ASP A 216 3.60 3.63 -3.85
N ILE A 217 3.44 3.90 -2.56
CA ILE A 217 2.32 3.40 -1.75
C ILE A 217 1.54 4.60 -1.24
N TYR A 218 0.24 4.62 -1.45
CA TYR A 218 -0.62 5.70 -0.98
C TYR A 218 -2.05 5.24 -0.74
N PHE A 219 -2.79 6.01 0.06
CA PHE A 219 -4.22 5.84 0.22
C PHE A 219 -4.97 6.95 -0.49
N SER A 220 -6.16 6.60 -1.03
CA SER A 220 -7.06 7.56 -1.69
C SER A 220 -8.51 7.37 -1.27
N LYS A 221 -9.34 8.33 -1.65
CA LYS A 221 -10.80 8.29 -1.46
C LYS A 221 -11.49 7.41 -2.50
N ILE A 222 -10.92 7.30 -3.69
CA ILE A 222 -11.47 6.58 -4.85
C ILE A 222 -10.52 5.44 -5.28
N PRO A 223 -11.04 4.38 -5.96
CA PRO A 223 -10.23 3.26 -6.45
C PRO A 223 -9.26 3.67 -7.56
#